data_e016a326f50f0e6bf4038ad1d4ade8f8
#
_entry.id   e016a326f50f0e6bf4038ad1d4ade8f8
#
_cell.length_a   1.000
_cell.length_b   1.000
_cell.length_c   1.000
_cell.angle_alpha   90.00
_cell.angle_beta   90.00
_cell.angle_gamma   90.00
#
_symmetry.space_group_name_H-M   'P 1'
#
loop_
_entity.id
_entity.type
_entity.pdbx_description
1 polymer ?
#
loop_
_entity_poly.entity_id
_entity_poly.type
_entity_poly.pdbx_seq_one_letter_code
_entity_poly.pdbx_strand_id
1 'polypeptide(L)'
;MKRILLFLFLSFPALSQSYKVSVGSNITSYEFANSAGTNPISLRSESGLALGLSREFSLSKVFVLDLGLAYNQFNSVGDIQNIPLAYSTDFMGLSLGVGPSLNLGKGLSFSAKAVASASSMVKGNQFIQNRYVDLFADKQFNSLRTLYGYSFEINKQINEQVGVFAKYQHLDSYNFGSSTLNFIPSTFSIGISLRK
;
A
#
# COMPACT_ATOMS: atom_id res chain seq x y z
N MET A 1 16.12 0.22 18.89
CA MET A 1 15.43 -0.35 17.73
C MET A 1 15.43 0.52 16.47
N LYS A 2 15.38 1.88 16.55
CA LYS A 2 15.37 2.75 15.34
C LYS A 2 16.63 2.67 14.45
N ARG A 3 17.79 2.26 14.98
CA ARG A 3 19.06 2.17 14.23
C ARG A 3 19.24 0.86 13.44
N ILE A 4 18.53 -0.21 13.80
CA ILE A 4 18.62 -1.53 13.12
C ILE A 4 17.91 -1.52 11.77
N LEU A 5 16.78 -0.78 11.66
CA LEU A 5 16.04 -0.66 10.39
C LEU A 5 16.88 0.06 9.31
N LEU A 6 17.68 1.05 9.70
CA LEU A 6 18.56 1.77 8.77
C LEU A 6 19.68 0.86 8.21
N PHE A 7 20.21 -0.05 9.03
CA PHE A 7 21.25 -1.00 8.64
C PHE A 7 20.76 -2.06 7.64
N LEU A 8 19.51 -2.52 7.74
CA LEU A 8 18.92 -3.46 6.78
C LEU A 8 18.81 -2.88 5.36
N PHE A 9 18.62 -1.56 5.24
CA PHE A 9 18.61 -0.89 3.94
C PHE A 9 20.01 -0.71 3.32
N LEU A 10 21.07 -0.76 4.13
CA LEU A 10 22.44 -0.45 3.70
C LEU A 10 23.33 -1.68 3.45
N SER A 11 22.94 -2.89 3.91
CA SER A 11 23.89 -4.00 4.11
C SER A 11 23.91 -5.10 3.04
N PHE A 12 23.31 -4.93 1.85
CA PHE A 12 23.40 -5.92 0.78
C PHE A 12 24.09 -5.38 -0.48
N PRO A 13 25.44 -5.27 -0.51
CA PRO A 13 26.16 -4.66 -1.64
C PRO A 13 26.29 -5.56 -2.89
N ALA A 14 25.98 -6.86 -2.79
CA ALA A 14 26.29 -7.84 -3.86
C ALA A 14 25.15 -8.16 -4.83
N LEU A 15 23.92 -7.67 -4.57
CA LEU A 15 22.76 -7.95 -5.43
C LEU A 15 22.53 -6.72 -6.34
N SER A 16 22.17 -6.97 -7.60
CA SER A 16 21.68 -5.90 -8.49
C SER A 16 20.48 -5.22 -7.82
N GLN A 17 20.54 -3.91 -7.66
CA GLN A 17 19.61 -3.15 -6.84
C GLN A 17 19.03 -2.00 -7.63
N SER A 18 17.76 -1.73 -7.44
CA SER A 18 17.15 -0.50 -7.91
C SER A 18 16.35 0.18 -6.79
N TYR A 19 16.46 1.49 -6.70
CA TYR A 19 15.63 2.32 -5.87
C TYR A 19 14.43 2.80 -6.69
N LYS A 20 13.24 2.82 -6.09
CA LYS A 20 12.02 3.20 -6.75
C LYS A 20 11.28 4.25 -5.94
N VAL A 21 10.85 5.31 -6.60
CA VAL A 21 9.98 6.34 -6.03
C VAL A 21 8.71 6.37 -6.85
N SER A 22 7.57 6.37 -6.21
CA SER A 22 6.27 6.37 -6.90
C SER A 22 5.27 7.33 -6.27
N VAL A 23 4.39 7.82 -7.11
CA VAL A 23 3.18 8.53 -6.74
C VAL A 23 2.01 7.89 -7.46
N GLY A 24 0.87 7.85 -6.80
CA GLY A 24 -0.31 7.21 -7.35
C GLY A 24 -1.58 7.58 -6.61
N SER A 25 -2.64 6.92 -7.02
CA SER A 25 -3.94 6.98 -6.37
C SER A 25 -4.34 5.60 -5.91
N ASN A 26 -4.95 5.52 -4.75
CA ASN A 26 -5.62 4.31 -4.31
C ASN A 26 -7.13 4.53 -4.23
N ILE A 27 -7.87 3.45 -4.41
CA ILE A 27 -9.31 3.35 -4.22
C ILE A 27 -9.50 2.28 -3.16
N THR A 28 -10.09 2.63 -2.01
CA THR A 28 -10.19 1.74 -0.86
C THR A 28 -11.64 1.44 -0.53
N SER A 29 -11.98 0.16 -0.50
CA SER A 29 -13.25 -0.30 0.06
C SER A 29 -13.10 -0.52 1.56
N TYR A 30 -14.09 -0.04 2.31
CA TYR A 30 -14.23 -0.27 3.74
C TYR A 30 -15.33 -1.28 3.97
N GLU A 31 -15.04 -2.35 4.67
CA GLU A 31 -16.01 -3.36 5.06
C GLU A 31 -16.11 -3.41 6.58
N PHE A 32 -17.30 -3.11 7.09
CA PHE A 32 -17.63 -3.26 8.50
C PHE A 32 -18.46 -4.53 8.68
N ALA A 33 -17.92 -5.54 9.35
CA ALA A 33 -18.70 -6.70 9.74
C ALA A 33 -19.23 -6.51 11.16
N ASN A 34 -20.55 -6.60 11.35
CA ASN A 34 -21.13 -6.73 12.68
C ASN A 34 -21.05 -8.20 13.15
N SER A 35 -21.47 -8.48 14.39
CA SER A 35 -21.51 -9.83 14.95
C SER A 35 -22.41 -10.82 14.17
N ALA A 36 -23.30 -10.32 13.31
CA ALA A 36 -24.13 -11.11 12.40
C ALA A 36 -23.52 -11.25 10.99
N GLY A 37 -22.32 -10.72 10.74
CA GLY A 37 -21.64 -10.76 9.44
C GLY A 37 -22.27 -9.84 8.38
N THR A 38 -23.17 -8.94 8.77
CA THR A 38 -23.80 -7.98 7.85
C THR A 38 -23.04 -6.65 7.88
N ASN A 39 -22.91 -6.01 6.73
CA ASN A 39 -22.35 -4.67 6.62
C ASN A 39 -23.48 -3.63 6.83
N PRO A 40 -23.55 -2.96 8.00
CA PRO A 40 -24.67 -2.05 8.32
C PRO A 40 -24.55 -0.69 7.64
N ILE A 41 -23.42 -0.40 6.98
CA ILE A 41 -23.09 0.92 6.43
C ILE A 41 -22.78 0.76 4.95
N SER A 42 -23.50 1.52 4.10
CA SER A 42 -23.20 1.59 2.68
C SER A 42 -22.11 2.62 2.43
N LEU A 43 -20.87 2.15 2.33
CA LEU A 43 -19.72 2.99 2.00
C LEU A 43 -19.33 2.81 0.53
N ARG A 44 -19.07 3.93 -0.12
CA ARG A 44 -18.49 3.98 -1.46
C ARG A 44 -17.02 4.35 -1.35
N SER A 45 -16.20 3.66 -2.13
CA SER A 45 -14.77 3.95 -2.20
C SER A 45 -14.53 5.34 -2.79
N GLU A 46 -13.59 6.05 -2.22
CA GLU A 46 -13.10 7.34 -2.72
C GLU A 46 -11.60 7.24 -3.02
N SER A 47 -11.13 8.10 -3.94
CA SER A 47 -9.71 8.11 -4.26
C SER A 47 -8.89 8.77 -3.15
N GLY A 48 -7.70 8.22 -2.91
CA GLY A 48 -6.72 8.77 -1.99
C GLY A 48 -5.33 8.83 -2.62
N LEU A 49 -4.45 9.63 -2.04
CA LEU A 49 -3.04 9.71 -2.45
C LEU A 49 -2.28 8.46 -2.00
N ALA A 50 -1.40 7.97 -2.87
CA ALA A 50 -0.43 6.93 -2.55
C ALA A 50 0.99 7.41 -2.89
N LEU A 51 1.92 7.30 -1.94
CA LEU A 51 3.35 7.58 -2.14
C LEU A 51 4.15 6.34 -1.76
N GLY A 52 5.17 6.03 -2.53
CA GLY A 52 6.02 4.87 -2.28
C GLY A 52 7.50 5.17 -2.47
N LEU A 53 8.31 4.60 -1.58
CA LEU A 53 9.75 4.52 -1.70
C LEU A 53 10.14 3.07 -1.48
N SER A 54 10.77 2.43 -2.45
CA SER A 54 11.18 1.04 -2.29
C SER A 54 12.56 0.76 -2.86
N ARG A 55 13.11 -0.39 -2.44
CA ARG A 55 14.35 -0.94 -2.93
C ARG A 55 14.10 -2.36 -3.40
N GLU A 56 14.36 -2.59 -4.66
CA GLU A 56 14.23 -3.90 -5.29
C GLU A 56 15.59 -4.57 -5.39
N PHE A 57 15.63 -5.85 -5.05
CA PHE A 57 16.78 -6.73 -5.10
C PHE A 57 16.52 -7.87 -6.06
N SER A 58 17.45 -8.14 -6.97
CA SER A 58 17.38 -9.34 -7.81
C SER A 58 17.89 -10.53 -7.02
N LEU A 59 17.00 -11.42 -6.59
CA LEU A 59 17.37 -12.68 -5.90
C LEU A 59 17.92 -13.71 -6.88
N SER A 60 17.44 -13.68 -8.12
CA SER A 60 17.91 -14.50 -9.22
C SER A 60 17.65 -13.82 -10.56
N LYS A 61 17.92 -14.49 -11.67
CA LYS A 61 17.61 -13.96 -13.03
C LYS A 61 16.11 -13.72 -13.26
N VAL A 62 15.25 -14.35 -12.47
CA VAL A 62 13.78 -14.35 -12.65
C VAL A 62 13.03 -13.92 -11.41
N PHE A 63 13.64 -13.86 -10.23
CA PHE A 63 12.97 -13.51 -8.97
C PHE A 63 13.54 -12.22 -8.38
N VAL A 64 12.63 -11.39 -7.91
CA VAL A 64 12.93 -10.13 -7.25
C VAL A 64 12.27 -10.05 -5.87
N LEU A 65 12.92 -9.32 -4.98
CA LEU A 65 12.44 -8.93 -3.65
C LEU A 65 12.34 -7.42 -3.61
N ASP A 66 11.21 -6.89 -3.19
CA ASP A 66 10.93 -5.46 -3.06
C ASP A 66 10.67 -5.13 -1.59
N LEU A 67 11.45 -4.22 -1.02
CA LEU A 67 11.27 -3.70 0.33
C LEU A 67 10.90 -2.22 0.24
N GLY A 68 9.81 -1.80 0.84
CA GLY A 68 9.32 -0.45 0.67
C GLY A 68 8.73 0.18 1.92
N LEU A 69 8.69 1.51 1.86
CA LEU A 69 7.89 2.39 2.70
C LEU A 69 6.74 2.93 1.85
N ALA A 70 5.55 2.94 2.38
CA ALA A 70 4.38 3.46 1.71
C ALA A 70 3.61 4.42 2.62
N TYR A 71 3.13 5.50 2.05
CA TYR A 71 2.11 6.36 2.62
C TYR A 71 0.87 6.25 1.76
N ASN A 72 -0.27 5.98 2.39
CA ASN A 72 -1.54 5.80 1.69
C ASN A 72 -2.65 6.55 2.41
N GLN A 73 -3.44 7.30 1.66
CA GLN A 73 -4.72 7.83 2.13
C GLN A 73 -5.82 6.85 1.75
N PHE A 74 -6.57 6.38 2.73
CA PHE A 74 -7.74 5.55 2.53
C PHE A 74 -8.98 6.39 2.82
N ASN A 75 -9.74 6.69 1.77
CA ASN A 75 -10.91 7.56 1.82
C ASN A 75 -12.17 6.76 1.46
N SER A 76 -13.26 7.10 2.11
CA SER A 76 -14.57 6.51 1.84
C SER A 76 -15.68 7.46 2.22
N VAL A 77 -16.78 7.44 1.46
CA VAL A 77 -17.98 8.24 1.73
C VAL A 77 -19.22 7.36 1.70
N GLY A 78 -20.22 7.73 2.44
CA GLY A 78 -21.47 6.99 2.50
C GLY A 78 -22.52 7.69 3.32
N ASP A 79 -23.52 6.93 3.74
CA ASP A 79 -24.54 7.39 4.65
C ASP A 79 -24.97 6.29 5.63
N ILE A 80 -25.44 6.73 6.79
CA ILE A 80 -26.11 5.88 7.79
C ILE A 80 -27.48 6.50 8.01
N GLN A 81 -28.54 5.82 7.60
CA GLN A 81 -29.92 6.31 7.78
C GLN A 81 -30.11 7.74 7.25
N ASN A 82 -29.59 8.04 6.06
CA ASN A 82 -29.59 9.37 5.42
C ASN A 82 -28.73 10.44 6.12
N ILE A 83 -27.85 10.05 7.04
CA ILE A 83 -26.85 10.95 7.62
C ILE A 83 -25.55 10.79 6.82
N PRO A 84 -25.03 11.87 6.19
CA PRO A 84 -23.78 11.82 5.45
C PRO A 84 -22.62 11.42 6.35
N LEU A 85 -21.77 10.53 5.84
CA LEU A 85 -20.61 9.97 6.51
C LEU A 85 -19.42 9.97 5.57
N ALA A 86 -18.28 10.45 6.02
CA ALA A 86 -17.02 10.32 5.28
C ALA A 86 -15.88 9.92 6.22
N TYR A 87 -15.02 9.05 5.70
CA TYR A 87 -13.77 8.68 6.36
C TYR A 87 -12.59 9.17 5.53
N SER A 88 -11.62 9.76 6.21
CA SER A 88 -10.33 10.11 5.63
C SER A 88 -9.24 9.66 6.58
N THR A 89 -8.46 8.66 6.17
CA THR A 89 -7.43 8.07 7.02
C THR A 89 -6.11 7.94 6.27
N ASP A 90 -5.03 8.35 6.92
CA ASP A 90 -3.67 8.31 6.40
C ASP A 90 -2.88 7.23 7.12
N PHE A 91 -2.27 6.34 6.37
CA PHE A 91 -1.47 5.24 6.88
C PHE A 91 -0.03 5.32 6.37
N MET A 92 0.91 5.01 7.25
CA MET A 92 2.30 4.74 6.89
C MET A 92 2.66 3.30 7.21
N GLY A 93 3.38 2.64 6.31
CA GLY A 93 3.72 1.25 6.51
C GLY A 93 4.97 0.80 5.77
N LEU A 94 5.41 -0.40 6.18
CA LEU A 94 6.45 -1.17 5.52
C LEU A 94 5.79 -2.19 4.61
N SER A 95 6.35 -2.41 3.43
CA SER A 95 5.89 -3.42 2.48
C SER A 95 7.02 -4.35 2.06
N LEU A 96 6.68 -5.59 1.85
CA LEU A 96 7.52 -6.64 1.31
C LEU A 96 6.82 -7.23 0.10
N GLY A 97 7.48 -7.24 -1.05
CA GLY A 97 7.00 -7.89 -2.26
C GLY A 97 7.99 -8.92 -2.76
N VAL A 98 7.53 -10.08 -3.17
CA VAL A 98 8.38 -11.13 -3.76
C VAL A 98 7.67 -11.79 -4.93
N GLY A 99 8.40 -12.02 -6.02
CA GLY A 99 7.82 -12.69 -7.18
C GLY A 99 8.71 -12.68 -8.41
N PRO A 100 8.22 -13.26 -9.51
CA PRO A 100 8.93 -13.29 -10.77
C PRO A 100 9.00 -11.92 -11.44
N SER A 101 10.11 -11.69 -12.14
CA SER A 101 10.34 -10.57 -13.04
C SER A 101 10.88 -11.08 -14.36
N LEU A 102 10.18 -10.78 -15.44
CA LEU A 102 10.47 -11.22 -16.79
C LEU A 102 11.01 -10.06 -17.62
N ASN A 103 12.16 -10.27 -18.24
CA ASN A 103 12.70 -9.33 -19.22
C ASN A 103 12.05 -9.58 -20.59
N LEU A 104 11.31 -8.61 -21.09
CA LEU A 104 10.60 -8.67 -22.37
C LEU A 104 11.44 -8.12 -23.53
N GLY A 105 12.69 -7.75 -23.28
CA GLY A 105 13.59 -7.18 -24.28
C GLY A 105 13.46 -5.65 -24.41
N LYS A 106 14.41 -5.04 -25.09
CA LYS A 106 14.46 -3.58 -25.35
C LYS A 106 14.34 -2.73 -24.07
N GLY A 107 14.82 -3.23 -22.92
CA GLY A 107 14.72 -2.53 -21.64
C GLY A 107 13.32 -2.54 -21.02
N LEU A 108 12.40 -3.36 -21.51
CA LEU A 108 11.07 -3.56 -20.92
C LEU A 108 11.10 -4.79 -20.02
N SER A 109 10.54 -4.68 -18.84
CA SER A 109 10.33 -5.81 -17.93
C SER A 109 8.94 -5.78 -17.31
N PHE A 110 8.43 -6.96 -16.99
CA PHE A 110 7.18 -7.16 -16.27
C PHE A 110 7.43 -7.96 -15.01
N SER A 111 6.85 -7.56 -13.88
CA SER A 111 6.90 -8.34 -12.64
C SER A 111 5.53 -8.53 -12.03
N ALA A 112 5.35 -9.70 -11.42
CA ALA A 112 4.18 -10.05 -10.61
C ALA A 112 4.69 -10.47 -9.23
N LYS A 113 4.18 -9.84 -8.16
CA LYS A 113 4.69 -10.06 -6.81
C LYS A 113 3.55 -10.37 -5.85
N ALA A 114 3.74 -11.33 -4.96
CA ALA A 114 2.97 -11.41 -3.73
C ALA A 114 3.47 -10.31 -2.80
N VAL A 115 2.55 -9.62 -2.14
CA VAL A 115 2.84 -8.45 -1.29
C VAL A 115 2.27 -8.66 0.10
N ALA A 116 3.07 -8.34 1.11
CA ALA A 116 2.64 -8.19 2.50
C ALA A 116 3.05 -6.80 2.99
N SER A 117 2.19 -6.15 3.77
CA SER A 117 2.45 -4.83 4.32
C SER A 117 1.98 -4.75 5.77
N ALA A 118 2.70 -4.01 6.58
CA ALA A 118 2.31 -3.67 7.94
C ALA A 118 2.25 -2.14 8.05
N SER A 119 1.06 -1.60 8.36
CA SER A 119 0.79 -0.18 8.32
C SER A 119 0.13 0.29 9.62
N SER A 120 0.49 1.50 10.06
CA SER A 120 -0.13 2.20 11.18
C SER A 120 -0.77 3.49 10.70
N MET A 121 -1.90 3.84 11.27
CA MET A 121 -2.55 5.11 11.02
C MET A 121 -1.70 6.25 11.60
N VAL A 122 -1.50 7.31 10.82
CA VAL A 122 -0.79 8.53 11.24
C VAL A 122 -1.75 9.72 11.38
N LYS A 123 -2.90 9.65 10.72
CA LYS A 123 -3.99 10.62 10.83
C LYS A 123 -5.29 9.93 10.44
N GLY A 124 -6.40 10.30 11.08
CA GLY A 124 -7.71 9.80 10.73
C GLY A 124 -8.82 10.71 11.21
N ASN A 125 -9.74 11.03 10.32
CA ASN A 125 -10.91 11.81 10.62
C ASN A 125 -12.16 11.14 10.04
N GLN A 126 -13.22 11.18 10.82
CA GLN A 126 -14.57 10.86 10.38
C GLN A 126 -15.39 12.16 10.34
N PHE A 127 -16.11 12.38 9.26
CA PHE A 127 -17.12 13.44 9.16
C PHE A 127 -18.50 12.81 9.31
N ILE A 128 -19.25 13.22 10.31
CA ILE A 128 -20.62 12.77 10.58
C ILE A 128 -21.43 13.89 11.24
N GLN A 129 -22.69 14.09 10.83
CA GLN A 129 -23.57 15.12 11.39
C GLN A 129 -22.93 16.51 11.46
N ASN A 130 -22.25 16.95 10.40
CA ASN A 130 -21.53 18.22 10.32
C ASN A 130 -20.41 18.39 11.39
N ARG A 131 -19.88 17.31 11.92
CA ARG A 131 -18.77 17.31 12.89
C ARG A 131 -17.64 16.43 12.43
N TYR A 132 -16.41 16.83 12.75
CA TYR A 132 -15.23 16.02 12.60
C TYR A 132 -14.94 15.28 13.90
N VAL A 133 -14.76 13.98 13.81
CA VAL A 133 -14.37 13.09 14.90
C VAL A 133 -12.99 12.56 14.60
N ASP A 134 -12.07 12.70 15.54
CA ASP A 134 -10.72 12.13 15.43
C ASP A 134 -10.78 10.61 15.64
N LEU A 135 -10.32 9.86 14.65
CA LEU A 135 -10.26 8.40 14.69
C LEU A 135 -8.98 7.86 15.33
N PHE A 136 -8.01 8.73 15.65
CA PHE A 136 -6.75 8.29 16.23
C PHE A 136 -6.94 7.70 17.65
N ALA A 137 -7.95 8.13 18.36
CA ALA A 137 -8.33 7.58 19.67
C ALA A 137 -9.08 6.25 19.56
N ASP A 138 -9.62 5.91 18.38
CA ASP A 138 -10.36 4.68 18.16
C ASP A 138 -9.43 3.51 17.83
N LYS A 139 -9.40 2.51 18.71
CA LYS A 139 -8.58 1.30 18.56
C LYS A 139 -8.91 0.50 17.30
N GLN A 140 -10.13 0.59 16.78
CA GLN A 140 -10.48 -0.07 15.51
C GLN A 140 -9.68 0.51 14.34
N PHE A 141 -9.39 1.79 14.34
CA PHE A 141 -8.63 2.46 13.29
C PHE A 141 -7.13 2.53 13.60
N ASN A 142 -6.76 2.83 14.82
CA ASN A 142 -5.36 3.05 15.24
C ASN A 142 -4.62 1.75 15.63
N SER A 143 -5.06 0.60 15.18
CA SER A 143 -4.32 -0.65 15.33
C SER A 143 -3.34 -0.86 14.17
N LEU A 144 -2.26 -1.62 14.43
CA LEU A 144 -1.38 -2.08 13.36
C LEU A 144 -2.19 -2.93 12.38
N ARG A 145 -2.18 -2.54 11.11
CA ARG A 145 -2.86 -3.24 10.01
C ARG A 145 -1.87 -4.05 9.22
N THR A 146 -2.15 -5.33 9.09
CA THR A 146 -1.46 -6.20 8.15
C THR A 146 -2.31 -6.31 6.89
N LEU A 147 -1.69 -6.05 5.75
CA LEU A 147 -2.32 -6.14 4.44
C LEU A 147 -1.54 -7.13 3.60
N TYR A 148 -2.21 -7.94 2.82
CA TYR A 148 -1.59 -8.90 1.90
C TYR A 148 -2.33 -8.92 0.58
N GLY A 149 -1.64 -9.31 -0.47
CA GLY A 149 -2.22 -9.37 -1.79
C GLY A 149 -1.16 -9.49 -2.87
N TYR A 150 -1.37 -8.78 -3.96
CA TYR A 150 -0.49 -8.88 -5.12
C TYR A 150 -0.24 -7.53 -5.79
N SER A 151 0.83 -7.48 -6.58
CA SER A 151 1.10 -6.35 -7.46
C SER A 151 1.63 -6.79 -8.81
N PHE A 152 1.31 -6.00 -9.82
CA PHE A 152 1.84 -6.11 -11.17
C PHE A 152 2.56 -4.81 -11.51
N GLU A 153 3.73 -4.92 -12.11
CA GLU A 153 4.53 -3.77 -12.49
C GLU A 153 5.12 -3.96 -13.88
N ILE A 154 5.02 -2.93 -14.69
CA ILE A 154 5.73 -2.80 -15.95
C ILE A 154 6.80 -1.72 -15.77
N ASN A 155 8.04 -2.04 -16.04
CA ASN A 155 9.17 -1.12 -15.97
C ASN A 155 9.82 -0.99 -17.35
N LYS A 156 10.08 0.24 -17.76
CA LYS A 156 10.81 0.60 -18.99
C LYS A 156 12.10 1.30 -18.62
N GLN A 157 13.22 0.67 -18.89
CA GLN A 157 14.56 1.25 -18.76
C GLN A 157 14.74 2.31 -19.84
N ILE A 158 15.07 3.53 -19.46
CA ILE A 158 15.34 4.67 -20.35
C ILE A 158 16.84 4.70 -20.71
N ASN A 159 17.68 4.49 -19.71
CA ASN A 159 19.14 4.36 -19.86
C ASN A 159 19.67 3.36 -18.82
N GLU A 160 20.97 3.18 -18.70
CA GLU A 160 21.57 2.19 -17.79
C GLU A 160 21.20 2.41 -16.31
N GLN A 161 20.93 3.66 -15.93
CA GLN A 161 20.69 4.05 -14.54
C GLN A 161 19.22 4.35 -14.22
N VAL A 162 18.44 4.80 -15.21
CA VAL A 162 17.10 5.35 -14.99
C VAL A 162 16.06 4.55 -15.76
N GLY A 163 14.99 4.18 -15.09
CA GLY A 163 13.79 3.62 -15.70
C GLY A 163 12.53 4.33 -15.19
N VAL A 164 11.42 4.10 -15.88
CA VAL A 164 10.09 4.51 -15.45
C VAL A 164 9.22 3.28 -15.31
N PHE A 165 8.29 3.29 -14.36
CA PHE A 165 7.40 2.16 -14.17
C PHE A 165 5.97 2.58 -13.90
N ALA A 166 5.05 1.67 -14.19
CA ALA A 166 3.66 1.71 -13.76
C ALA A 166 3.38 0.45 -12.95
N LYS A 167 2.72 0.60 -11.80
CA LYS A 167 2.38 -0.49 -10.88
C LYS A 167 0.91 -0.43 -10.51
N TYR A 168 0.26 -1.59 -10.57
CA TYR A 168 -1.02 -1.86 -9.93
C TYR A 168 -0.79 -2.76 -8.72
N GLN A 169 -1.46 -2.48 -7.61
CA GLN A 169 -1.39 -3.27 -6.38
C GLN A 169 -2.78 -3.39 -5.78
N HIS A 170 -3.15 -4.60 -5.39
CA HIS A 170 -4.39 -4.90 -4.68
C HIS A 170 -4.07 -5.63 -3.39
N LEU A 171 -4.59 -5.11 -2.28
CA LEU A 171 -4.34 -5.67 -0.96
C LEU A 171 -5.66 -5.85 -0.22
N ASP A 172 -5.70 -6.86 0.66
CA ASP A 172 -6.74 -7.10 1.65
C ASP A 172 -6.15 -6.94 3.04
N SER A 173 -6.87 -6.28 3.94
CA SER A 173 -6.43 -6.23 5.33
C SER A 173 -6.79 -7.51 6.06
N TYR A 174 -5.85 -8.03 6.84
CA TYR A 174 -6.09 -9.09 7.79
C TYR A 174 -6.04 -8.52 9.21
N ASN A 175 -7.11 -8.73 9.96
CA ASN A 175 -7.20 -8.27 11.33
C ASN A 175 -6.87 -9.41 12.29
N PHE A 176 -5.74 -9.27 12.99
CA PHE A 176 -5.46 -10.10 14.15
C PHE A 176 -6.25 -9.54 15.34
N GLY A 177 -7.42 -10.11 15.63
CA GLY A 177 -8.21 -9.72 16.79
C GLY A 177 -9.68 -9.42 16.49
N SER A 178 -10.32 -8.67 17.38
CA SER A 178 -11.76 -8.38 17.34
C SER A 178 -12.17 -7.20 16.44
N SER A 179 -11.26 -6.69 15.59
CA SER A 179 -11.61 -5.60 14.69
C SER A 179 -12.55 -6.09 13.59
N THR A 180 -13.68 -5.43 13.46
CA THR A 180 -14.69 -5.71 12.44
C THR A 180 -14.50 -4.88 11.16
N LEU A 181 -13.43 -4.07 11.10
CA LEU A 181 -13.16 -3.17 9.99
C LEU A 181 -12.04 -3.73 9.10
N ASN A 182 -12.39 -3.99 7.84
CA ASN A 182 -11.46 -4.37 6.78
C ASN A 182 -11.24 -3.24 5.79
N PHE A 183 -10.00 -3.11 5.30
CA PHE A 183 -9.63 -2.23 4.20
C PHE A 183 -9.21 -3.07 3.01
N ILE A 184 -9.72 -2.73 1.84
CA ILE A 184 -9.38 -3.40 0.57
C ILE A 184 -8.90 -2.32 -0.40
N PRO A 185 -7.64 -1.88 -0.30
CA PRO A 185 -7.08 -0.86 -1.19
C PRO A 185 -6.63 -1.46 -2.52
N SER A 186 -7.02 -0.79 -3.61
CA SER A 186 -6.46 -0.96 -4.95
C SER A 186 -5.70 0.29 -5.33
N THR A 187 -4.41 0.16 -5.59
CA THR A 187 -3.52 1.30 -5.87
C THR A 187 -2.98 1.21 -7.29
N PHE A 188 -3.10 2.31 -8.03
CA PHE A 188 -2.39 2.51 -9.28
C PHE A 188 -1.34 3.61 -9.09
N SER A 189 -0.09 3.33 -9.44
CA SER A 189 1.01 4.27 -9.27
C SER A 189 1.96 4.26 -10.47
N ILE A 190 2.61 5.39 -10.68
CA ILE A 190 3.72 5.57 -11.62
C ILE A 190 4.95 6.03 -10.86
N GLY A 191 6.12 5.76 -11.39
CA GLY A 191 7.33 6.15 -10.69
C GLY A 191 8.59 6.04 -11.52
N ILE A 192 9.70 6.35 -10.85
CA ILE A 192 11.05 6.29 -11.40
C ILE A 192 11.82 5.21 -10.65
N SER A 193 12.56 4.41 -11.40
CA SER A 193 13.52 3.43 -10.87
C SER A 193 14.95 3.90 -11.16
N LEU A 194 15.80 3.87 -10.14
CA LEU A 194 17.23 4.20 -10.23
C LEU A 194 18.03 2.93 -9.94
N ARG A 195 18.80 2.49 -10.92
CA ARG A 195 19.67 1.31 -10.81
C ARG A 195 21.09 1.76 -10.42
N LYS A 196 21.68 1.02 -9.51
CA LYS A 196 23.09 1.20 -9.12
C LYS A 196 23.94 0.15 -9.83
#